data_0af06e8e3ae77b66c2a6e4dc29d029a4
#
_entry.id   0af06e8e3ae77b66c2a6e4dc29d029a4
#
_cell.length_a   1.000
_cell.length_b   1.000
_cell.length_c   1.000
_cell.angle_alpha   90.00
_cell.angle_beta   90.00
_cell.angle_gamma   90.00
#
_symmetry.space_group_name_H-M   'P 1'
#
loop_
_entity.id
_entity.type
_entity.pdbx_description
1 polymer ?
#
loop_
_entity_poly.entity_id
_entity_poly.type
_entity_poly.pdbx_seq_one_letter_code
_entity_poly.pdbx_strand_id
1 'polypeptide(L)'
;MEDAKREKERFEYLFLDLEWNQTPGTTGLDGREAIQIGVVAADNKIQKIKTFSKAIRLSDPNLFNEKTEIITHTPVTNIMQGKGEDVVLTKFAQTFPEYHFLVVWNRTTYDLFLRDMRKNGILIKRHTPVFLQDVLSVITGHGNNLIGFEKALTCAGIQYVPNYLHYAKHDANYLYQLYYQCLQKYSGVTVEERCFANKITKKLHTENCRYVKDMAVDRKSIVPKSMIFKGYTICKCCGKSQSWKQLGWEFGNKAQNKKYRDDLKQLPLTEANIEKICKWFQLSYSITSDIVFVRTAFSRWIVYLQKDKVKKLLHENYRICKSQYLKKQKMKCIEGYHKQKLPSENFFEVIQYIKYHDAGTIKRMSKKSRLEKLLEMVEMELKMKNTEEKDYGYDNIPELRRINIG
;
A
#
# COMPACT_ATOMS: atom_id res chain seq x y z
N MET A 1 0.63 -46.29 -15.62
CA MET A 1 -0.81 -46.01 -15.58
C MET A 1 -1.14 -45.49 -14.19
N GLU A 2 -0.99 -44.21 -13.99
CA GLU A 2 -1.52 -43.52 -12.83
C GLU A 2 -1.85 -42.10 -13.29
N ASP A 3 -3.01 -41.97 -13.91
CA ASP A 3 -3.70 -40.69 -14.04
C ASP A 3 -4.22 -40.29 -12.65
N ALA A 4 -3.32 -39.82 -11.79
CA ALA A 4 -3.71 -39.08 -10.61
C ALA A 4 -4.43 -37.84 -11.11
N LYS A 5 -5.75 -37.83 -11.15
CA LYS A 5 -6.60 -36.66 -11.28
C LYS A 5 -6.05 -35.62 -10.31
N ARG A 6 -5.27 -34.64 -10.82
CA ARG A 6 -5.01 -33.41 -10.09
C ARG A 6 -6.38 -32.82 -9.78
N GLU A 7 -6.87 -32.99 -8.57
CA GLU A 7 -8.00 -32.21 -8.07
C GLU A 7 -7.66 -30.75 -8.39
N LYS A 8 -8.47 -30.14 -9.27
CA LYS A 8 -8.30 -28.71 -9.56
C LYS A 8 -8.46 -27.98 -8.25
N GLU A 9 -7.39 -27.34 -7.79
CA GLU A 9 -7.45 -26.48 -6.62
C GLU A 9 -8.63 -25.51 -6.77
N ARG A 10 -9.63 -25.65 -5.93
CA ARG A 10 -10.80 -24.77 -5.91
C ARG A 10 -10.53 -23.64 -4.93
N PHE A 11 -10.53 -22.43 -5.44
CA PHE A 11 -10.41 -21.22 -4.64
C PHE A 11 -11.81 -20.66 -4.38
N GLU A 12 -12.15 -20.43 -3.12
CA GLU A 12 -13.40 -19.76 -2.79
C GLU A 12 -13.20 -18.24 -2.86
N TYR A 13 -12.07 -17.75 -2.35
CA TYR A 13 -11.75 -16.32 -2.28
C TYR A 13 -10.42 -16.01 -2.94
N LEU A 14 -10.39 -14.92 -3.71
CA LEU A 14 -9.16 -14.23 -4.07
C LEU A 14 -9.19 -12.83 -3.45
N PHE A 15 -8.14 -12.48 -2.72
CA PHE A 15 -7.87 -11.16 -2.19
C PHE A 15 -6.85 -10.51 -3.10
N LEU A 16 -7.28 -9.54 -3.89
CA LEU A 16 -6.47 -8.94 -4.95
C LEU A 16 -6.20 -7.47 -4.65
N ASP A 17 -4.96 -7.10 -4.80
CA ASP A 17 -4.54 -5.72 -4.85
C ASP A 17 -3.67 -5.42 -6.07
N LEU A 18 -3.74 -4.17 -6.57
CA LEU A 18 -2.97 -3.65 -7.68
C LEU A 18 -2.34 -2.33 -7.26
N GLU A 19 -1.07 -2.16 -7.59
CA GLU A 19 -0.44 -0.85 -7.65
C GLU A 19 -0.38 -0.37 -9.10
N TRP A 20 -0.52 0.93 -9.31
CA TRP A 20 -0.54 1.49 -10.65
C TRP A 20 0.26 2.78 -10.77
N ASN A 21 0.75 3.02 -11.96
CA ASN A 21 1.26 4.31 -12.39
C ASN A 21 0.12 5.15 -12.94
N GLN A 22 -0.02 6.38 -12.47
CA GLN A 22 -0.92 7.36 -13.07
C GLN A 22 -0.12 8.23 -14.04
N THR A 23 -0.36 8.09 -15.33
CA THR A 23 0.30 8.91 -16.35
C THR A 23 0.19 10.40 -16.03
N PRO A 24 1.29 11.16 -16.01
CA PRO A 24 1.27 12.59 -15.71
C PRO A 24 0.31 13.37 -16.61
N GLY A 25 -0.50 14.24 -16.00
CA GLY A 25 -1.47 15.06 -16.71
C GLY A 25 -2.78 14.36 -17.07
N THR A 26 -2.93 13.08 -16.71
CA THR A 26 -4.18 12.33 -16.92
C THR A 26 -4.98 12.16 -15.62
N THR A 27 -6.26 11.89 -15.76
CA THR A 27 -7.16 11.54 -14.65
C THR A 27 -7.99 10.31 -15.02
N GLY A 28 -8.53 9.62 -14.02
CA GLY A 28 -9.37 8.45 -14.25
C GLY A 28 -8.61 7.17 -14.60
N LEU A 29 -9.34 6.15 -15.04
CA LEU A 29 -8.80 4.82 -15.29
C LEU A 29 -7.90 4.75 -16.52
N ASP A 30 -8.22 5.49 -17.58
CA ASP A 30 -7.47 5.44 -18.85
C ASP A 30 -6.02 5.90 -18.71
N GLY A 31 -5.75 6.77 -17.74
CA GLY A 31 -4.39 7.20 -17.43
C GLY A 31 -3.66 6.29 -16.44
N ARG A 32 -4.23 5.15 -16.05
CA ARG A 32 -3.62 4.21 -15.11
C ARG A 32 -3.08 2.99 -15.82
N GLU A 33 -1.90 2.57 -15.41
CA GLU A 33 -1.26 1.35 -15.88
C GLU A 33 -0.79 0.55 -14.66
N ALA A 34 -1.23 -0.71 -14.54
CA ALA A 34 -0.83 -1.57 -13.44
C ALA A 34 0.67 -1.83 -13.48
N ILE A 35 1.34 -1.72 -12.32
CA ILE A 35 2.78 -1.98 -12.16
C ILE A 35 3.08 -3.13 -11.21
N GLN A 36 2.11 -3.50 -10.39
CA GLN A 36 2.20 -4.67 -9.52
C GLN A 36 0.84 -5.31 -9.35
N ILE A 37 0.83 -6.63 -9.21
CA ILE A 37 -0.33 -7.41 -8.80
C ILE A 37 0.05 -8.27 -7.60
N GLY A 38 -0.80 -8.27 -6.58
CA GLY A 38 -0.72 -9.14 -5.42
C GLY A 38 -2.02 -9.89 -5.21
N VAL A 39 -1.92 -11.19 -4.91
CA VAL A 39 -3.10 -12.02 -4.67
C VAL A 39 -2.83 -12.99 -3.53
N VAL A 40 -3.80 -13.13 -2.65
CA VAL A 40 -3.91 -14.23 -1.68
C VAL A 40 -5.15 -15.03 -2.03
N ALA A 41 -5.01 -16.33 -2.23
CA ALA A 41 -6.13 -17.23 -2.45
C ALA A 41 -6.45 -18.02 -1.18
N ALA A 42 -7.72 -18.21 -0.90
CA ALA A 42 -8.21 -18.95 0.26
C ALA A 42 -9.36 -19.90 -0.10
N ASP A 43 -9.54 -20.92 0.75
CA ASP A 43 -10.63 -21.88 0.65
C ASP A 43 -11.95 -21.33 1.25
N ASN A 44 -12.95 -22.19 1.34
CA ASN A 44 -14.26 -21.86 1.91
C ASN A 44 -14.24 -21.57 3.43
N LYS A 45 -13.19 -22.00 4.13
CA LYS A 45 -12.93 -21.70 5.55
C LYS A 45 -12.06 -20.46 5.73
N ILE A 46 -11.73 -19.78 4.62
CA ILE A 46 -10.83 -18.63 4.56
C ILE A 46 -9.41 -18.99 5.03
N GLN A 47 -9.00 -20.22 4.84
CA GLN A 47 -7.62 -20.64 5.05
C GLN A 47 -6.82 -20.32 3.80
N LYS A 48 -5.67 -19.66 4.01
CA LYS A 48 -4.77 -19.27 2.92
C LYS A 48 -4.17 -20.50 2.26
N ILE A 49 -4.40 -20.65 0.96
CA ILE A 49 -3.91 -21.78 0.15
C ILE A 49 -2.68 -21.35 -0.67
N LYS A 50 -2.77 -20.20 -1.34
CA LYS A 50 -1.79 -19.79 -2.34
C LYS A 50 -1.59 -18.29 -2.37
N THR A 51 -0.41 -17.87 -2.80
CA THR A 51 -0.11 -16.46 -3.06
C THR A 51 0.45 -16.29 -4.46
N PHE A 52 0.19 -15.12 -5.04
CA PHE A 52 0.74 -14.72 -6.32
C PHE A 52 1.15 -13.25 -6.23
N SER A 53 2.34 -12.94 -6.69
CA SER A 53 2.79 -11.56 -6.78
C SER A 53 3.74 -11.39 -7.94
N LYS A 54 3.53 -10.36 -8.75
CA LYS A 54 4.35 -10.04 -9.90
C LYS A 54 4.45 -8.54 -10.09
N ALA A 55 5.66 -8.09 -10.47
CA ALA A 55 5.85 -6.77 -11.06
C ALA A 55 5.40 -6.81 -12.53
N ILE A 56 4.77 -5.75 -12.97
CA ILE A 56 4.30 -5.54 -14.33
C ILE A 56 5.09 -4.38 -14.91
N ARG A 57 5.70 -4.60 -16.07
CA ARG A 57 6.48 -3.59 -16.76
C ARG A 57 5.58 -2.56 -17.42
N LEU A 58 5.88 -1.28 -17.22
CA LEU A 58 5.23 -0.20 -17.95
C LEU A 58 5.42 -0.34 -19.46
N SER A 59 4.39 0.00 -20.22
CA SER A 59 4.43 0.01 -21.68
C SER A 59 5.39 1.07 -22.21
N ASP A 60 5.41 2.25 -21.60
CA ASP A 60 6.32 3.35 -21.92
C ASP A 60 6.90 3.96 -20.62
N PRO A 61 8.22 3.81 -20.38
CA PRO A 61 8.88 4.39 -19.22
C PRO A 61 8.81 5.92 -19.16
N ASN A 62 8.62 6.60 -20.30
CA ASN A 62 8.48 8.06 -20.33
C ASN A 62 7.15 8.54 -19.72
N LEU A 63 6.17 7.65 -19.55
CA LEU A 63 4.90 7.93 -18.90
C LEU A 63 4.94 7.68 -17.40
N PHE A 64 6.10 7.32 -16.84
CA PHE A 64 6.26 7.10 -15.42
C PHE A 64 6.00 8.37 -14.61
N ASN A 65 5.26 8.23 -13.53
CA ASN A 65 4.98 9.30 -12.57
C ASN A 65 5.79 9.09 -11.30
N GLU A 66 6.63 10.04 -10.97
CA GLU A 66 7.48 10.01 -9.76
C GLU A 66 6.69 9.80 -8.46
N LYS A 67 5.44 10.27 -8.42
CA LYS A 67 4.57 10.02 -7.26
C LYS A 67 4.31 8.54 -7.06
N THR A 68 4.37 7.75 -8.12
CA THR A 68 4.21 6.30 -8.06
C THR A 68 5.33 5.69 -7.22
N GLU A 69 6.59 6.04 -7.46
CA GLU A 69 7.71 5.53 -6.65
C GLU A 69 7.60 6.00 -5.19
N ILE A 70 7.22 7.25 -4.97
CA ILE A 70 7.04 7.79 -3.61
C ILE A 70 5.96 7.03 -2.83
N ILE A 71 4.87 6.69 -3.49
CA ILE A 71 3.72 6.03 -2.86
C ILE A 71 3.97 4.54 -2.70
N THR A 72 4.42 3.86 -3.77
CA THR A 72 4.57 2.40 -3.78
C THR A 72 5.90 1.92 -3.23
N HIS A 73 6.83 2.83 -2.94
CA HIS A 73 8.21 2.53 -2.54
C HIS A 73 8.92 1.58 -3.53
N THR A 74 8.42 1.51 -4.78
CA THR A 74 8.95 0.63 -5.81
C THR A 74 9.76 1.45 -6.80
N PRO A 75 11.09 1.24 -6.85
CA PRO A 75 11.95 1.90 -7.83
C PRO A 75 11.50 1.60 -9.25
N VAL A 76 11.59 2.59 -10.13
CA VAL A 76 11.24 2.42 -11.56
C VAL A 76 12.02 1.28 -12.21
N THR A 77 13.26 1.01 -11.77
CA THR A 77 14.05 -0.15 -12.19
C THR A 77 13.35 -1.47 -11.96
N ASN A 78 12.77 -1.65 -10.77
CA ASN A 78 12.07 -2.89 -10.42
C ASN A 78 10.81 -3.05 -11.28
N ILE A 79 10.14 -1.92 -11.58
CA ILE A 79 8.98 -1.90 -12.48
C ILE A 79 9.43 -2.31 -13.89
N MET A 80 10.51 -1.73 -14.41
CA MET A 80 11.00 -2.00 -15.76
C MET A 80 11.57 -3.42 -15.94
N GLN A 81 12.02 -4.07 -14.87
CA GLN A 81 12.40 -5.49 -14.86
C GLN A 81 11.20 -6.44 -14.79
N GLY A 82 10.00 -5.92 -14.59
CA GLY A 82 8.76 -6.69 -14.62
C GLY A 82 8.52 -7.36 -15.97
N LYS A 83 7.57 -8.30 -15.99
CA LYS A 83 7.07 -8.92 -17.22
C LYS A 83 5.99 -8.06 -17.85
N GLY A 84 5.74 -8.25 -19.15
CA GLY A 84 4.62 -7.61 -19.83
C GLY A 84 3.28 -7.91 -19.12
N GLU A 85 2.35 -6.98 -19.22
CA GLU A 85 1.03 -7.07 -18.59
C GLU A 85 0.28 -8.33 -19.05
N ASP A 86 0.32 -8.63 -20.35
CA ASP A 86 -0.25 -9.82 -20.99
C ASP A 86 0.28 -11.12 -20.38
N VAL A 87 1.60 -11.22 -20.19
CA VAL A 87 2.26 -12.40 -19.60
C VAL A 87 1.84 -12.58 -18.15
N VAL A 88 1.81 -11.49 -17.37
CA VAL A 88 1.46 -11.55 -15.95
C VAL A 88 0.00 -11.92 -15.76
N LEU A 89 -0.92 -11.30 -16.50
CA LEU A 89 -2.35 -11.56 -16.40
C LEU A 89 -2.73 -12.94 -16.95
N THR A 90 -2.07 -13.41 -18.02
CA THR A 90 -2.22 -14.80 -18.49
C THR A 90 -1.78 -15.79 -17.41
N LYS A 91 -0.64 -15.54 -16.76
CA LYS A 91 -0.17 -16.39 -15.65
C LYS A 91 -1.11 -16.35 -14.44
N PHE A 92 -1.69 -15.19 -14.13
CA PHE A 92 -2.73 -15.07 -13.12
C PHE A 92 -3.93 -15.96 -13.45
N ALA A 93 -4.48 -15.87 -14.67
CA ALA A 93 -5.64 -16.66 -15.10
C ALA A 93 -5.37 -18.18 -15.08
N GLN A 94 -4.15 -18.59 -15.44
CA GLN A 94 -3.71 -19.99 -15.33
C GLN A 94 -3.56 -20.45 -13.88
N THR A 95 -3.13 -19.55 -12.99
CA THR A 95 -2.92 -19.88 -11.57
C THR A 95 -4.25 -19.99 -10.81
N PHE A 96 -5.23 -19.15 -11.18
CA PHE A 96 -6.55 -19.08 -10.55
C PHE A 96 -7.66 -19.28 -11.59
N PRO A 97 -7.83 -20.50 -12.11
CA PRO A 97 -8.77 -20.75 -13.18
C PRO A 97 -10.22 -20.61 -12.75
N GLU A 98 -10.52 -20.83 -11.47
CA GLU A 98 -11.87 -20.73 -10.91
C GLU A 98 -11.84 -20.20 -9.47
N TYR A 99 -12.70 -19.23 -9.18
CA TYR A 99 -12.91 -18.64 -7.85
C TYR A 99 -14.32 -18.03 -7.76
N HIS A 100 -14.88 -18.00 -6.54
CA HIS A 100 -16.24 -17.49 -6.33
C HIS A 100 -16.28 -16.01 -5.96
N PHE A 101 -15.37 -15.57 -5.08
CA PHE A 101 -15.32 -14.19 -4.60
C PHE A 101 -14.01 -13.55 -4.96
N LEU A 102 -14.09 -12.32 -5.52
CA LEU A 102 -12.94 -11.45 -5.72
C LEU A 102 -13.04 -10.30 -4.73
N VAL A 103 -12.27 -10.36 -3.67
CA VAL A 103 -12.21 -9.34 -2.63
C VAL A 103 -11.14 -8.33 -3.01
N VAL A 104 -11.53 -7.08 -3.11
CA VAL A 104 -10.64 -5.94 -3.38
C VAL A 104 -10.91 -4.85 -2.36
N TRP A 105 -9.92 -3.96 -2.16
CA TRP A 105 -10.14 -2.85 -1.26
C TRP A 105 -11.27 -1.94 -1.75
N ASN A 106 -11.18 -1.46 -2.99
CA ASN A 106 -12.14 -0.51 -3.55
C ASN A 106 -12.51 -0.84 -5.01
N ARG A 107 -13.50 -0.12 -5.52
CA ARG A 107 -13.99 -0.30 -6.88
C ARG A 107 -12.93 0.03 -7.93
N THR A 108 -12.08 1.01 -7.68
CA THR A 108 -11.04 1.42 -8.64
C THR A 108 -10.07 0.28 -8.96
N THR A 109 -9.58 -0.44 -7.94
CA THR A 109 -8.73 -1.63 -8.12
C THR A 109 -9.44 -2.70 -8.96
N TYR A 110 -10.73 -2.92 -8.70
CA TYR A 110 -11.53 -3.88 -9.45
C TYR A 110 -11.73 -3.48 -10.92
N ASP A 111 -12.10 -2.23 -11.17
CA ASP A 111 -12.35 -1.73 -12.52
C ASP A 111 -11.07 -1.71 -13.35
N LEU A 112 -9.93 -1.36 -12.73
CA LEU A 112 -8.61 -1.44 -13.36
C LEU A 112 -8.28 -2.90 -13.75
N PHE A 113 -8.42 -3.83 -12.83
CA PHE A 113 -8.20 -5.25 -13.09
C PHE A 113 -9.06 -5.76 -14.25
N LEU A 114 -10.36 -5.46 -14.26
CA LEU A 114 -11.26 -5.90 -15.33
C LEU A 114 -10.92 -5.28 -16.70
N ARG A 115 -10.53 -4.01 -16.72
CA ARG A 115 -10.08 -3.34 -17.94
C ARG A 115 -8.85 -4.04 -18.51
N ASP A 116 -7.86 -4.29 -17.67
CA ASP A 116 -6.58 -4.85 -18.11
C ASP A 116 -6.72 -6.30 -18.56
N MET A 117 -7.55 -7.10 -17.89
CA MET A 117 -7.90 -8.45 -18.36
C MET A 117 -8.56 -8.42 -19.75
N ARG A 118 -9.53 -7.52 -19.98
CA ARG A 118 -10.22 -7.38 -21.28
C ARG A 118 -9.29 -6.87 -22.38
N LYS A 119 -8.46 -5.87 -22.07
CA LYS A 119 -7.46 -5.31 -22.98
C LYS A 119 -6.51 -6.39 -23.52
N ASN A 120 -6.17 -7.36 -22.68
CA ASN A 120 -5.29 -8.48 -23.03
C ASN A 120 -6.06 -9.72 -23.55
N GLY A 121 -7.36 -9.61 -23.84
CA GLY A 121 -8.18 -10.70 -24.37
C GLY A 121 -8.35 -11.88 -23.41
N ILE A 122 -8.11 -11.70 -22.10
CA ILE A 122 -8.18 -12.76 -21.11
C ILE A 122 -9.61 -12.89 -20.60
N LEU A 123 -10.15 -14.11 -20.70
CA LEU A 123 -11.50 -14.40 -20.25
C LEU A 123 -11.61 -14.30 -18.72
N ILE A 124 -12.47 -13.40 -18.28
CA ILE A 124 -12.78 -13.21 -16.86
C ILE A 124 -13.87 -14.21 -16.47
N LYS A 125 -13.56 -15.11 -15.56
CA LYS A 125 -14.53 -16.07 -15.02
C LYS A 125 -15.59 -15.34 -14.19
N ARG A 126 -16.79 -15.91 -14.17
CA ARG A 126 -17.90 -15.37 -13.37
C ARG A 126 -17.54 -15.45 -11.89
N HIS A 127 -17.56 -14.34 -11.22
CA HIS A 127 -17.28 -14.19 -9.78
C HIS A 127 -18.15 -13.10 -9.16
N THR A 128 -18.16 -13.05 -7.84
CA THR A 128 -18.83 -12.01 -7.08
C THR A 128 -17.78 -11.05 -6.49
N PRO A 129 -17.76 -9.77 -6.89
CA PRO A 129 -16.85 -8.80 -6.29
C PRO A 129 -17.29 -8.43 -4.87
N VAL A 130 -16.32 -8.25 -3.98
CA VAL A 130 -16.50 -7.72 -2.63
C VAL A 130 -15.61 -6.51 -2.45
N PHE A 131 -16.23 -5.33 -2.27
CA PHE A 131 -15.53 -4.07 -2.01
C PHE A 131 -15.38 -3.88 -0.51
N LEU A 132 -14.26 -4.26 0.08
CA LEU A 132 -14.12 -4.30 1.53
C LEU A 132 -14.17 -2.91 2.16
N GLN A 133 -13.71 -1.87 1.46
CA GLN A 133 -13.84 -0.48 1.90
C GLN A 133 -15.30 -0.07 2.12
N ASP A 134 -16.18 -0.44 1.19
CA ASP A 134 -17.61 -0.14 1.30
C ASP A 134 -18.24 -0.89 2.48
N VAL A 135 -17.92 -2.19 2.61
CA VAL A 135 -18.38 -3.03 3.72
C VAL A 135 -18.00 -2.43 5.06
N LEU A 136 -16.72 -2.12 5.24
CA LEU A 136 -16.21 -1.58 6.49
C LEU A 136 -16.76 -0.19 6.79
N SER A 137 -16.86 0.69 5.80
CA SER A 137 -17.40 2.04 5.97
C SER A 137 -18.84 2.02 6.46
N VAL A 138 -19.61 1.02 6.03
CA VAL A 138 -20.99 0.84 6.50
C VAL A 138 -21.02 0.32 7.94
N ILE A 139 -20.36 -0.81 8.22
CA ILE A 139 -20.44 -1.45 9.55
C ILE A 139 -19.76 -0.65 10.65
N THR A 140 -18.78 0.19 10.31
CA THR A 140 -18.14 1.12 11.25
C THR A 140 -18.87 2.46 11.37
N GLY A 141 -19.90 2.67 10.54
CA GLY A 141 -20.73 3.88 10.58
C GLY A 141 -20.07 5.12 9.97
N HIS A 142 -19.08 4.95 9.12
CA HIS A 142 -18.49 6.06 8.35
C HIS A 142 -19.45 6.59 7.27
N GLY A 143 -20.44 5.82 6.89
CA GLY A 143 -21.44 6.20 5.91
C GLY A 143 -20.83 6.48 4.54
N ASN A 144 -21.03 7.71 4.03
CA ASN A 144 -20.47 8.12 2.74
C ASN A 144 -18.98 8.51 2.80
N ASN A 145 -18.40 8.66 3.99
CA ASN A 145 -16.98 8.91 4.17
C ASN A 145 -16.26 7.57 4.21
N LEU A 146 -15.69 7.18 3.08
CA LEU A 146 -14.99 5.91 2.96
C LEU A 146 -13.76 5.88 3.87
N ILE A 147 -13.61 4.78 4.61
CA ILE A 147 -12.44 4.56 5.46
C ILE A 147 -11.20 4.32 4.61
N GLY A 148 -10.06 4.89 4.99
CA GLY A 148 -8.76 4.58 4.37
C GLY A 148 -8.24 3.21 4.80
N PHE A 149 -7.42 2.56 3.96
CA PHE A 149 -6.90 1.21 4.18
C PHE A 149 -6.07 1.11 5.47
N GLU A 150 -5.06 1.95 5.61
CA GLU A 150 -4.21 2.02 6.81
C GLU A 150 -5.04 2.23 8.09
N LYS A 151 -6.03 3.12 8.03
CA LYS A 151 -6.94 3.35 9.15
C LYS A 151 -7.77 2.12 9.49
N ALA A 152 -8.22 1.38 8.48
CA ALA A 152 -8.96 0.14 8.69
C ALA A 152 -8.10 -0.93 9.37
N LEU A 153 -6.84 -1.09 8.94
CA LEU A 153 -5.88 -1.99 9.58
C LEU A 153 -5.66 -1.64 11.05
N THR A 154 -5.42 -0.36 11.33
CA THR A 154 -5.24 0.15 12.70
C THR A 154 -6.45 -0.13 13.58
N CYS A 155 -7.66 0.13 13.07
CA CYS A 155 -8.91 -0.11 13.80
C CYS A 155 -9.17 -1.60 14.04
N ALA A 156 -8.76 -2.45 13.12
CA ALA A 156 -8.86 -3.89 13.27
C ALA A 156 -7.80 -4.47 14.22
N GLY A 157 -6.80 -3.68 14.62
CA GLY A 157 -5.68 -4.14 15.44
C GLY A 157 -4.70 -5.01 14.66
N ILE A 158 -4.67 -4.88 13.32
CA ILE A 158 -3.74 -5.61 12.48
C ILE A 158 -2.39 -4.91 12.53
N GLN A 159 -1.36 -5.66 12.93
CA GLN A 159 0.02 -5.18 12.86
C GLN A 159 0.45 -5.09 11.40
N TYR A 160 0.93 -3.92 10.98
CA TYR A 160 1.44 -3.71 9.64
C TYR A 160 2.73 -2.91 9.68
N VAL A 161 3.55 -3.08 8.65
CA VAL A 161 4.77 -2.31 8.45
C VAL A 161 4.46 -1.18 7.48
N PRO A 162 4.56 0.11 7.88
CA PRO A 162 4.19 1.23 7.01
C PRO A 162 4.89 1.23 5.65
N ASN A 163 6.16 0.81 5.60
CA ASN A 163 6.92 0.72 4.35
C ASN A 163 6.47 -0.40 3.42
N TYR A 164 5.61 -1.31 3.89
CA TYR A 164 5.03 -2.38 3.08
C TYR A 164 3.65 -2.03 2.53
N LEU A 165 3.05 -0.94 2.99
CA LEU A 165 1.85 -0.39 2.37
C LEU A 165 2.16 0.13 0.97
N HIS A 166 1.19 0.02 0.09
CA HIS A 166 1.35 0.32 -1.33
C HIS A 166 2.37 -0.59 -2.04
N TYR A 167 2.47 -1.83 -1.54
CA TYR A 167 3.13 -2.91 -2.23
C TYR A 167 2.11 -4.05 -2.39
N ALA A 168 1.64 -4.28 -3.61
CA ALA A 168 0.48 -5.12 -3.89
C ALA A 168 0.49 -6.51 -3.20
N LYS A 169 1.67 -7.13 -3.06
CA LYS A 169 1.84 -8.39 -2.32
C LYS A 169 1.43 -8.27 -0.86
N HIS A 170 1.85 -7.21 -0.21
CA HIS A 170 1.58 -6.99 1.21
C HIS A 170 0.16 -6.50 1.42
N ASP A 171 -0.32 -5.62 0.55
CA ASP A 171 -1.68 -5.08 0.64
C ASP A 171 -2.72 -6.16 0.37
N ALA A 172 -2.49 -7.09 -0.56
CA ALA A 172 -3.34 -8.28 -0.71
C ALA A 172 -3.35 -9.17 0.55
N ASN A 173 -2.22 -9.31 1.25
CA ASN A 173 -2.16 -10.08 2.50
C ASN A 173 -2.84 -9.33 3.67
N TYR A 174 -2.69 -8.01 3.75
CA TYR A 174 -3.41 -7.20 4.73
C TYR A 174 -4.91 -7.18 4.45
N LEU A 175 -5.32 -7.14 3.21
CA LEU A 175 -6.72 -7.25 2.78
C LEU A 175 -7.33 -8.58 3.24
N TYR A 176 -6.60 -9.69 3.05
CA TYR A 176 -6.99 -11.01 3.55
C TYR A 176 -7.16 -11.02 5.08
N GLN A 177 -6.18 -10.51 5.82
CA GLN A 177 -6.24 -10.45 7.28
C GLN A 177 -7.40 -9.59 7.76
N LEU A 178 -7.60 -8.42 7.13
CA LEU A 178 -8.66 -7.49 7.46
C LEU A 178 -10.04 -8.11 7.24
N TYR A 179 -10.24 -8.77 6.09
CA TYR A 179 -11.48 -9.49 5.81
C TYR A 179 -11.75 -10.59 6.84
N TYR A 180 -10.74 -11.43 7.13
CA TYR A 180 -10.85 -12.52 8.08
C TYR A 180 -11.22 -12.03 9.48
N GLN A 181 -10.49 -11.04 10.01
CA GLN A 181 -10.74 -10.50 11.34
C GLN A 181 -12.10 -9.80 11.43
N CYS A 182 -12.50 -9.06 10.40
CA CYS A 182 -13.80 -8.40 10.37
C CYS A 182 -14.94 -9.42 10.37
N LEU A 183 -14.81 -10.48 9.57
CA LEU A 183 -15.81 -11.53 9.53
C LEU A 183 -15.91 -12.28 10.85
N GLN A 184 -14.78 -12.63 11.49
CA GLN A 184 -14.77 -13.27 12.80
C GLN A 184 -15.40 -12.40 13.87
N LYS A 185 -15.02 -11.14 13.93
CA LYS A 185 -15.57 -10.18 14.89
C LYS A 185 -17.07 -9.94 14.66
N TYR A 186 -17.48 -9.91 13.40
CA TYR A 186 -18.90 -9.76 13.04
C TYR A 186 -19.71 -11.01 13.41
N SER A 187 -19.18 -12.20 13.14
CA SER A 187 -19.82 -13.48 13.46
C SER A 187 -19.89 -13.77 14.97
N GLY A 188 -19.02 -13.16 15.77
CA GLY A 188 -19.02 -13.23 17.23
C GLY A 188 -20.10 -12.40 17.92
N VAL A 189 -20.88 -11.61 17.17
CA VAL A 189 -22.04 -10.91 17.70
C VAL A 189 -23.17 -11.92 17.94
N THR A 190 -23.61 -12.03 19.17
CA THR A 190 -24.49 -13.10 19.68
C THR A 190 -25.88 -13.21 19.04
N VAL A 191 -26.32 -12.19 18.31
CA VAL A 191 -27.55 -12.23 17.52
C VAL A 191 -27.27 -11.70 16.13
N GLU A 192 -27.26 -12.59 15.17
CA GLU A 192 -27.10 -12.20 13.77
C GLU A 192 -28.38 -11.50 13.29
N GLU A 193 -28.29 -10.18 13.08
CA GLU A 193 -29.41 -9.40 12.54
C GLU A 193 -29.77 -9.92 11.14
N ARG A 194 -31.06 -10.12 10.92
CA ARG A 194 -31.62 -10.44 9.61
C ARG A 194 -32.06 -9.18 8.89
N CYS A 195 -31.86 -9.18 7.59
CA CYS A 195 -32.20 -8.09 6.71
C CYS A 195 -33.06 -8.58 5.55
N PHE A 196 -33.83 -7.67 4.96
CA PHE A 196 -34.47 -7.93 3.67
C PHE A 196 -33.45 -7.72 2.56
N ALA A 197 -33.33 -8.69 1.66
CA ALA A 197 -32.46 -8.61 0.50
C ALA A 197 -33.26 -8.60 -0.79
N ASN A 198 -32.83 -7.77 -1.75
CA ASN A 198 -33.25 -7.92 -3.11
C ASN A 198 -32.33 -8.93 -3.82
N LYS A 199 -32.83 -10.07 -4.23
CA LYS A 199 -32.08 -11.17 -4.85
C LYS A 199 -31.37 -10.78 -6.15
N ILE A 200 -31.95 -9.83 -6.91
CA ILE A 200 -31.43 -9.38 -8.20
C ILE A 200 -30.32 -8.34 -7.99
N THR A 201 -30.63 -7.27 -7.23
CA THR A 201 -29.69 -6.16 -7.07
C THR A 201 -28.65 -6.41 -5.99
N LYS A 202 -28.76 -7.51 -5.23
CA LYS A 202 -27.89 -7.86 -4.10
C LYS A 202 -27.81 -6.73 -3.05
N LYS A 203 -28.93 -6.00 -2.85
CA LYS A 203 -29.01 -4.93 -1.82
C LYS A 203 -29.71 -5.41 -0.58
N LEU A 204 -29.09 -5.09 0.57
CA LEU A 204 -29.63 -5.33 1.90
C LEU A 204 -30.39 -4.08 2.37
N HIS A 205 -31.50 -4.32 3.03
CA HIS A 205 -32.40 -3.32 3.55
C HIS A 205 -32.77 -3.63 5.00
N THR A 206 -32.92 -2.63 5.83
CA THR A 206 -33.58 -2.76 7.13
C THR A 206 -35.10 -2.90 6.95
N GLU A 207 -35.77 -3.46 7.94
CA GLU A 207 -37.21 -3.72 7.90
C GLU A 207 -38.04 -2.48 7.52
N ASN A 208 -37.68 -1.34 8.07
CA ASN A 208 -38.38 -0.08 7.87
C ASN A 208 -37.97 0.67 6.59
N CYS A 209 -37.18 0.06 5.72
CA CYS A 209 -36.78 0.70 4.50
C CYS A 209 -37.96 0.81 3.51
N ARG A 210 -38.20 2.00 2.97
CA ARG A 210 -39.28 2.25 1.99
C ARG A 210 -39.25 1.27 0.81
N TYR A 211 -38.07 0.89 0.33
CA TYR A 211 -37.91 -0.03 -0.79
C TYR A 211 -38.28 -1.48 -0.46
N VAL A 212 -38.44 -1.84 0.81
CA VAL A 212 -38.90 -3.17 1.20
C VAL A 212 -40.41 -3.32 0.99
N LYS A 213 -41.19 -2.23 1.20
CA LYS A 213 -42.64 -2.22 1.01
C LYS A 213 -42.99 -2.46 -0.45
N ASP A 214 -42.25 -1.84 -1.37
CA ASP A 214 -42.52 -1.88 -2.81
C ASP A 214 -41.79 -3.05 -3.52
N MET A 215 -41.06 -3.88 -2.77
CA MET A 215 -40.29 -4.96 -3.35
C MET A 215 -41.18 -6.17 -3.65
N ALA A 216 -41.19 -6.61 -4.92
CA ALA A 216 -41.91 -7.78 -5.35
C ALA A 216 -41.48 -9.02 -4.55
N VAL A 217 -42.43 -9.89 -4.21
CA VAL A 217 -42.22 -11.05 -3.30
C VAL A 217 -41.19 -12.02 -3.86
N ASP A 218 -41.17 -12.29 -5.16
CA ASP A 218 -40.22 -13.15 -5.86
C ASP A 218 -38.77 -12.64 -5.76
N ARG A 219 -38.58 -11.32 -5.62
CA ARG A 219 -37.28 -10.66 -5.49
C ARG A 219 -36.81 -10.49 -4.04
N LYS A 220 -37.73 -10.70 -3.10
CA LYS A 220 -37.50 -10.49 -1.67
C LYS A 220 -37.00 -11.75 -0.99
N SER A 221 -35.98 -11.63 -0.17
CA SER A 221 -35.54 -12.72 0.73
C SER A 221 -35.12 -12.14 2.07
N ILE A 222 -35.19 -12.96 3.10
CA ILE A 222 -34.64 -12.63 4.42
C ILE A 222 -33.30 -13.34 4.53
N VAL A 223 -32.24 -12.59 4.75
CA VAL A 223 -30.87 -13.06 4.80
C VAL A 223 -30.14 -12.49 6.02
N PRO A 224 -29.10 -13.17 6.51
CA PRO A 224 -28.27 -12.62 7.55
C PRO A 224 -27.52 -11.37 7.04
N LYS A 225 -27.27 -10.43 7.93
CA LYS A 225 -26.57 -9.18 7.66
C LYS A 225 -25.13 -9.40 7.18
N SER A 226 -24.50 -10.51 7.60
CA SER A 226 -23.18 -10.95 7.16
C SER A 226 -23.06 -11.19 5.63
N MET A 227 -24.18 -11.22 4.92
CA MET A 227 -24.15 -11.30 3.44
C MET A 227 -23.45 -10.13 2.77
N ILE A 228 -23.20 -9.01 3.49
CA ILE A 228 -22.35 -7.92 2.99
C ILE A 228 -20.93 -8.41 2.67
N PHE A 229 -20.40 -9.38 3.42
CA PHE A 229 -19.10 -10.00 3.13
C PHE A 229 -19.14 -10.96 1.93
N LYS A 230 -20.33 -11.23 1.41
CA LYS A 230 -20.59 -12.08 0.24
C LYS A 230 -21.05 -11.26 -0.98
N GLY A 231 -20.62 -10.00 -1.06
CA GLY A 231 -20.90 -9.10 -2.18
C GLY A 231 -22.29 -8.46 -2.19
N TYR A 232 -23.07 -8.60 -1.14
CA TYR A 232 -24.26 -7.78 -0.97
C TYR A 232 -23.86 -6.36 -0.55
N THR A 233 -24.59 -5.36 -1.01
CA THR A 233 -24.37 -3.97 -0.67
C THR A 233 -25.53 -3.41 0.15
N ILE A 234 -25.25 -2.47 1.03
CA ILE A 234 -26.30 -1.83 1.82
C ILE A 234 -27.06 -0.80 0.95
N CYS A 235 -28.36 -0.78 1.07
CA CYS A 235 -29.18 0.26 0.48
C CYS A 235 -28.77 1.64 1.00
N LYS A 236 -28.64 2.63 0.10
CA LYS A 236 -28.21 4.00 0.46
C LYS A 236 -29.09 4.63 1.56
N CYS A 237 -30.39 4.30 1.61
CA CYS A 237 -31.27 4.77 2.69
C CYS A 237 -30.91 4.17 4.03
N CYS A 238 -30.57 2.86 4.04
CA CYS A 238 -30.28 2.11 5.24
C CYS A 238 -28.86 2.36 5.74
N GLY A 239 -27.92 2.61 4.83
CA GLY A 239 -26.52 2.85 5.16
C GLY A 239 -26.26 4.11 5.99
N LYS A 240 -27.24 5.01 6.05
CA LYS A 240 -27.19 6.19 6.95
C LYS A 240 -27.62 5.86 8.39
N SER A 241 -28.19 4.68 8.62
CA SER A 241 -28.67 4.26 9.93
C SER A 241 -27.53 3.92 10.87
N GLN A 242 -27.63 4.35 12.12
CA GLN A 242 -26.66 4.00 13.17
C GLN A 242 -26.70 2.50 13.52
N SER A 243 -27.77 1.78 13.19
CA SER A 243 -27.93 0.35 13.46
C SER A 243 -26.90 -0.55 12.78
N TRP A 244 -26.14 -0.02 11.79
CA TRP A 244 -25.08 -0.75 11.11
C TRP A 244 -23.73 -0.66 11.81
N LYS A 245 -23.59 0.16 12.87
CA LYS A 245 -22.37 0.28 13.66
C LYS A 245 -22.24 -0.89 14.63
N GLN A 246 -21.70 -2.01 14.18
CA GLN A 246 -21.65 -3.21 15.01
C GLN A 246 -20.27 -3.67 15.43
N LEU A 247 -19.21 -3.21 14.77
CA LEU A 247 -17.87 -3.66 15.09
C LEU A 247 -17.26 -2.98 16.32
N GLY A 248 -17.88 -1.92 16.84
CA GLY A 248 -17.41 -1.20 18.04
C GLY A 248 -15.95 -0.72 17.88
N TRP A 249 -15.53 -0.42 16.65
CA TRP A 249 -14.21 0.10 16.40
C TRP A 249 -14.16 1.58 16.71
N GLU A 250 -13.21 1.95 17.52
CA GLU A 250 -12.89 3.33 17.76
C GLU A 250 -11.97 3.85 16.67
N PHE A 251 -12.45 4.82 15.90
CA PHE A 251 -11.64 5.52 14.92
C PHE A 251 -10.99 6.72 15.59
N GLY A 252 -9.67 6.73 15.62
CA GLY A 252 -8.91 7.89 16.06
C GLY A 252 -9.36 9.14 15.31
N ASN A 253 -9.80 10.16 16.05
CA ASN A 253 -10.14 11.45 15.47
C ASN A 253 -8.86 12.28 15.21
N LYS A 254 -9.00 13.44 14.53
CA LYS A 254 -7.87 14.35 14.29
C LYS A 254 -7.14 14.76 15.58
N ALA A 255 -7.87 14.86 16.69
CA ALA A 255 -7.29 15.22 18.00
C ALA A 255 -6.42 14.09 18.56
N GLN A 256 -6.83 12.81 18.42
CA GLN A 256 -6.02 11.66 18.83
C GLN A 256 -4.75 11.53 17.98
N ASN A 257 -4.86 11.72 16.66
CA ASN A 257 -3.68 11.74 15.76
C ASN A 257 -2.74 12.89 16.10
N LYS A 258 -3.27 14.07 16.46
CA LYS A 258 -2.46 15.19 16.92
C LYS A 258 -1.78 14.86 18.24
N LYS A 259 -2.51 14.34 19.23
CA LYS A 259 -1.94 13.92 20.52
C LYS A 259 -0.84 12.87 20.31
N TYR A 260 -1.10 11.83 19.53
CA TYR A 260 -0.11 10.79 19.26
C TYR A 260 1.16 11.35 18.60
N ARG A 261 1.02 12.29 17.65
CA ARG A 261 2.15 13.01 17.05
C ARG A 261 2.91 13.84 18.08
N ASP A 262 2.20 14.52 18.97
CA ASP A 262 2.81 15.33 20.02
C ASP A 262 3.53 14.43 21.04
N ASP A 263 2.97 13.26 21.34
CA ASP A 263 3.60 12.22 22.19
C ASP A 263 4.89 11.70 21.54
N LEU A 264 4.88 11.43 20.21
CA LEU A 264 6.08 11.00 19.48
C LEU A 264 7.23 12.01 19.55
N LYS A 265 6.92 13.30 19.58
CA LYS A 265 7.92 14.37 19.70
C LYS A 265 8.63 14.40 21.06
N GLN A 266 7.98 13.89 22.10
CA GLN A 266 8.48 13.87 23.48
C GLN A 266 9.26 12.60 23.81
N LEU A 267 9.31 11.63 22.89
CA LEU A 267 9.98 10.34 23.15
C LEU A 267 11.50 10.54 23.30
N PRO A 268 12.13 9.91 24.28
CA PRO A 268 13.59 9.85 24.38
C PRO A 268 14.19 9.10 23.20
N LEU A 269 15.43 9.40 22.83
CA LEU A 269 16.12 8.77 21.69
C LEU A 269 16.65 7.38 22.04
N THR A 270 15.75 6.43 22.19
CA THR A 270 16.08 5.01 22.22
C THR A 270 15.89 4.41 20.82
N GLU A 271 16.57 3.30 20.55
CA GLU A 271 16.45 2.60 19.26
C GLU A 271 14.99 2.27 18.92
N ALA A 272 14.23 1.74 19.86
CA ALA A 272 12.80 1.45 19.68
C ALA A 272 11.96 2.69 19.35
N ASN A 273 12.29 3.85 19.93
CA ASN A 273 11.57 5.10 19.65
C ASN A 273 12.00 5.73 18.32
N ILE A 274 13.27 5.62 17.96
CA ILE A 274 13.79 6.00 16.64
C ILE A 274 13.06 5.19 15.55
N GLU A 275 12.99 3.88 15.73
CA GLU A 275 12.21 2.99 14.85
C GLU A 275 10.75 3.42 14.74
N LYS A 276 10.09 3.68 15.87
CA LYS A 276 8.70 4.12 15.93
C LYS A 276 8.47 5.43 15.17
N ILE A 277 9.39 6.40 15.31
CA ILE A 277 9.32 7.69 14.61
C ILE A 277 9.57 7.49 13.10
N CYS A 278 10.57 6.72 12.69
CA CYS A 278 10.85 6.47 11.28
C CYS A 278 9.68 5.74 10.60
N LYS A 279 9.09 4.74 11.27
CA LYS A 279 7.90 4.03 10.81
C LYS A 279 6.69 4.97 10.66
N TRP A 280 6.49 5.89 11.59
CA TRP A 280 5.43 6.91 11.50
C TRP A 280 5.52 7.74 10.21
N PHE A 281 6.73 8.10 9.81
CA PHE A 281 6.97 8.86 8.57
C PHE A 281 7.11 7.97 7.33
N GLN A 282 7.01 6.65 7.46
CA GLN A 282 7.19 5.68 6.37
C GLN A 282 8.53 5.87 5.66
N LEU A 283 9.62 5.92 6.42
CA LEU A 283 10.97 6.07 5.90
C LEU A 283 11.78 4.79 6.15
N SER A 284 12.53 4.37 5.14
CA SER A 284 13.54 3.32 5.30
C SER A 284 14.69 3.86 6.15
N TYR A 285 15.14 3.07 7.10
CA TYR A 285 16.18 3.50 8.04
C TYR A 285 17.04 2.30 8.48
N SER A 286 18.25 2.60 8.92
CA SER A 286 19.06 1.68 9.75
C SER A 286 19.72 2.48 10.86
N ILE A 287 20.00 1.82 11.98
CA ILE A 287 20.56 2.43 13.20
C ILE A 287 21.87 1.76 13.50
N THR A 288 22.89 2.55 13.80
CA THR A 288 24.20 2.10 14.25
C THR A 288 24.65 3.03 15.36
N SER A 289 24.71 2.55 16.60
CA SER A 289 25.10 3.33 17.79
C SER A 289 24.43 4.70 17.88
N ASP A 290 25.14 5.74 17.45
CA ASP A 290 24.75 7.14 17.48
C ASP A 290 24.45 7.73 16.07
N ILE A 291 24.28 6.86 15.06
CA ILE A 291 24.02 7.26 13.68
C ILE A 291 22.74 6.58 13.19
N VAL A 292 21.86 7.38 12.59
CA VAL A 292 20.68 6.89 11.88
C VAL A 292 20.82 7.22 10.40
N PHE A 293 20.88 6.19 9.59
CA PHE A 293 20.79 6.31 8.13
C PHE A 293 19.33 6.31 7.73
N VAL A 294 18.94 7.30 6.94
CA VAL A 294 17.57 7.43 6.46
C VAL A 294 17.58 7.56 4.94
N ARG A 295 16.73 6.79 4.28
CA ARG A 295 16.56 6.84 2.83
C ARG A 295 15.17 7.36 2.49
N THR A 296 15.12 8.32 1.59
CA THR A 296 13.91 8.79 0.91
C THR A 296 13.93 8.32 -0.55
N ALA A 297 12.87 8.62 -1.32
CA ALA A 297 12.82 8.27 -2.75
C ALA A 297 13.98 8.88 -3.57
N PHE A 298 14.48 10.06 -3.20
CA PHE A 298 15.47 10.81 -4.00
C PHE A 298 16.77 11.11 -3.27
N SER A 299 16.91 10.75 -2.01
CA SER A 299 18.02 11.19 -1.19
C SER A 299 18.39 10.18 -0.13
N ARG A 300 19.66 10.21 0.26
CA ARG A 300 20.17 9.51 1.44
C ARG A 300 20.57 10.54 2.49
N TRP A 301 20.34 10.18 3.74
CA TRP A 301 20.56 11.07 4.87
C TRP A 301 21.32 10.34 5.96
N ILE A 302 22.19 11.07 6.64
CA ILE A 302 22.85 10.59 7.85
C ILE A 302 22.53 11.56 8.98
N VAL A 303 21.93 11.04 10.04
CA VAL A 303 21.54 11.77 11.25
C VAL A 303 22.47 11.35 12.37
N TYR A 304 23.30 12.24 12.85
CA TYR A 304 24.18 11.99 14.00
C TYR A 304 23.47 12.38 15.28
N LEU A 305 23.48 11.46 16.23
CA LEU A 305 22.88 11.62 17.54
C LEU A 305 23.98 11.87 18.59
N GLN A 306 23.67 12.63 19.62
CA GLN A 306 24.52 12.78 20.79
C GLN A 306 23.65 13.15 21.99
N LYS A 307 23.65 12.34 23.05
CA LYS A 307 22.80 12.54 24.23
C LYS A 307 21.39 12.91 23.77
N ASP A 308 20.44 12.25 23.70
CA ASP A 308 19.04 12.52 23.32
C ASP A 308 18.75 13.67 22.31
N LYS A 309 19.74 14.08 21.49
CA LYS A 309 19.62 15.18 20.53
C LYS A 309 20.28 14.86 19.20
N VAL A 310 19.73 15.45 18.13
CA VAL A 310 20.40 15.46 16.82
C VAL A 310 21.48 16.55 16.82
N LYS A 311 22.69 16.18 16.44
CA LYS A 311 23.84 17.11 16.38
C LYS A 311 24.24 17.50 14.97
N LYS A 312 24.03 16.62 14.02
CA LYS A 312 24.47 16.86 12.63
C LYS A 312 23.56 16.13 11.67
N LEU A 313 23.30 16.77 10.55
CA LEU A 313 22.53 16.21 9.46
C LEU A 313 23.36 16.30 8.17
N LEU A 314 23.55 15.16 7.52
CA LEU A 314 24.17 15.06 6.21
C LEU A 314 23.14 14.60 5.20
N HIS A 315 23.30 15.04 3.96
CA HIS A 315 22.40 14.77 2.87
C HIS A 315 23.20 14.48 1.59
N GLU A 316 22.81 13.43 0.88
CA GLU A 316 23.30 13.08 -0.43
C GLU A 316 22.14 13.09 -1.43
N ASN A 317 22.19 14.00 -2.40
CA ASN A 317 21.40 13.88 -3.62
C ASN A 317 22.19 13.01 -4.59
N TYR A 318 21.58 12.05 -5.25
CA TYR A 318 22.23 11.09 -6.16
C TYR A 318 23.16 11.69 -7.22
N ARG A 319 23.18 12.99 -7.41
CA ARG A 319 24.04 13.67 -8.38
C ARG A 319 24.90 14.82 -7.88
N ILE A 320 24.47 15.50 -6.83
CA ILE A 320 25.06 16.82 -6.48
C ILE A 320 26.53 16.69 -6.03
N CYS A 321 26.91 15.56 -5.52
CA CYS A 321 28.25 15.35 -4.95
C CYS A 321 29.38 15.27 -5.96
N LYS A 322 29.06 15.01 -7.24
CA LYS A 322 30.06 14.98 -8.32
C LYS A 322 30.11 16.27 -9.13
N SER A 323 29.24 17.26 -8.85
CA SER A 323 29.13 18.47 -9.67
C SER A 323 30.11 19.58 -9.22
N GLN A 324 30.56 20.37 -10.20
CA GLN A 324 31.34 21.61 -9.97
C GLN A 324 30.63 22.64 -9.08
N TYR A 325 29.30 22.48 -8.89
CA TYR A 325 28.48 23.37 -8.07
C TYR A 325 28.88 23.34 -6.58
N LEU A 326 29.20 22.18 -6.03
CA LEU A 326 29.67 22.05 -4.65
C LEU A 326 31.08 22.61 -4.43
N LYS A 327 31.94 22.54 -5.46
CA LYS A 327 33.27 23.18 -5.43
C LYS A 327 33.17 24.70 -5.32
N LYS A 328 32.19 25.33 -5.99
CA LYS A 328 31.94 26.78 -5.90
C LYS A 328 31.41 27.22 -4.56
N GLN A 329 30.65 26.38 -3.83
CA GLN A 329 30.07 26.75 -2.55
C GLN A 329 30.95 26.39 -1.34
N LYS A 330 32.18 25.87 -1.54
CA LYS A 330 33.10 25.43 -0.47
C LYS A 330 32.45 24.53 0.58
N MET A 331 31.47 23.72 0.18
CA MET A 331 30.81 22.80 1.07
C MET A 331 31.69 21.57 1.29
N LYS A 332 31.92 21.20 2.56
CA LYS A 332 32.63 19.97 2.91
C LYS A 332 31.71 18.75 2.63
N CYS A 333 32.07 17.94 1.63
CA CYS A 333 31.46 16.66 1.39
C CYS A 333 32.25 15.55 2.07
N ILE A 334 31.57 14.61 2.67
CA ILE A 334 32.12 13.33 3.12
C ILE A 334 31.47 12.29 2.22
N GLU A 335 32.26 11.65 1.36
CA GLU A 335 31.81 10.56 0.46
C GLU A 335 30.52 10.85 -0.32
N GLY A 336 30.37 12.04 -0.83
CA GLY A 336 29.16 12.43 -1.55
C GLY A 336 28.09 13.10 -0.67
N TYR A 337 28.22 13.05 0.62
CA TYR A 337 27.33 13.74 1.56
C TYR A 337 27.79 15.18 1.83
N HIS A 338 26.83 16.08 1.91
CA HIS A 338 27.07 17.46 2.32
C HIS A 338 26.28 17.81 3.58
N LYS A 339 26.85 18.71 4.38
CA LYS A 339 26.21 19.15 5.62
C LYS A 339 24.95 19.96 5.31
N GLN A 340 23.84 19.58 5.91
CA GLN A 340 22.59 20.33 5.88
C GLN A 340 22.43 21.20 7.12
N LYS A 341 21.71 22.31 6.96
CA LYS A 341 21.26 23.09 8.09
C LYS A 341 20.32 22.24 8.93
N LEU A 342 20.63 22.10 10.21
CA LEU A 342 19.81 21.36 11.13
C LEU A 342 18.51 22.14 11.40
N PRO A 343 17.33 21.58 11.10
CA PRO A 343 16.07 22.28 11.33
C PRO A 343 15.71 22.35 12.81
N SER A 344 16.15 21.38 13.60
CA SER A 344 15.91 21.24 15.03
C SER A 344 16.88 20.23 15.65
N GLU A 345 17.08 20.26 16.96
CA GLU A 345 17.76 19.19 17.70
C GLU A 345 16.83 18.02 18.04
N ASN A 346 15.52 18.18 17.85
CA ASN A 346 14.53 17.15 18.08
C ASN A 346 14.49 16.15 16.91
N PHE A 347 14.67 14.86 17.20
CA PHE A 347 14.75 13.82 16.18
C PHE A 347 13.47 13.73 15.34
N PHE A 348 12.28 13.79 15.95
CA PHE A 348 11.01 13.76 15.22
C PHE A 348 10.92 14.89 14.18
N GLU A 349 11.32 16.11 14.55
CA GLU A 349 11.29 17.26 13.65
C GLU A 349 12.31 17.15 12.52
N VAL A 350 13.48 16.55 12.80
CA VAL A 350 14.48 16.26 11.76
C VAL A 350 13.94 15.21 10.78
N ILE A 351 13.32 14.11 11.24
CA ILE A 351 12.74 13.09 10.38
C ILE A 351 11.55 13.67 9.58
N GLN A 352 10.75 14.52 10.20
CA GLN A 352 9.69 15.25 9.49
C GLN A 352 10.27 16.14 8.37
N TYR A 353 11.35 16.86 8.64
CA TYR A 353 12.04 17.65 7.63
C TYR A 353 12.54 16.78 6.47
N ILE A 354 13.21 15.67 6.76
CA ILE A 354 13.69 14.70 5.77
C ILE A 354 12.52 14.23 4.88
N LYS A 355 11.40 13.81 5.48
CA LYS A 355 10.22 13.33 4.75
C LYS A 355 9.68 14.35 3.74
N TYR A 356 9.68 15.63 4.09
CA TYR A 356 9.11 16.68 3.24
C TYR A 356 10.14 17.41 2.37
N HIS A 357 11.42 17.14 2.55
CA HIS A 357 12.49 17.79 1.78
C HIS A 357 12.35 17.50 0.28
N ASP A 358 12.14 16.26 -0.09
CA ASP A 358 12.05 15.84 -1.49
C ASP A 358 10.79 16.39 -2.17
N ALA A 359 9.69 16.51 -1.45
CA ALA A 359 8.46 17.11 -1.98
C ALA A 359 8.67 18.57 -2.45
N GLY A 360 9.49 19.34 -1.73
CA GLY A 360 9.88 20.71 -2.12
C GLY A 360 10.79 20.72 -3.35
N THR A 361 11.69 19.76 -3.45
CA THR A 361 12.61 19.61 -4.58
C THR A 361 11.86 19.23 -5.86
N ILE A 362 10.97 18.25 -5.77
CA ILE A 362 10.12 17.80 -6.88
C ILE A 362 9.28 18.93 -7.46
N LYS A 363 8.68 19.76 -6.62
CA LYS A 363 7.88 20.91 -7.08
C LYS A 363 8.69 21.91 -7.91
N ARG A 364 9.98 22.05 -7.66
CA ARG A 364 10.89 22.99 -8.34
C ARG A 364 11.51 22.45 -9.61
N MET A 365 11.48 21.14 -9.82
CA MET A 365 12.09 20.51 -10.99
C MET A 365 11.14 20.54 -12.19
N SER A 366 11.68 20.75 -13.39
CA SER A 366 10.93 20.54 -14.63
C SER A 366 10.62 19.03 -14.81
N LYS A 367 9.58 18.72 -15.57
CA LYS A 367 9.20 17.30 -15.87
C LYS A 367 10.37 16.53 -16.49
N LYS A 368 11.11 17.16 -17.42
CA LYS A 368 12.28 16.57 -18.08
C LYS A 368 13.42 16.29 -17.09
N SER A 369 13.75 17.26 -16.25
CA SER A 369 14.81 17.10 -15.24
C SER A 369 14.50 16.03 -14.20
N ARG A 370 13.22 15.81 -13.91
CA ARG A 370 12.77 14.77 -12.99
C ARG A 370 12.98 13.38 -13.57
N LEU A 371 12.58 13.19 -14.84
CA LEU A 371 12.75 11.92 -15.53
C LEU A 371 14.23 11.60 -15.70
N GLU A 372 15.04 12.57 -16.14
CA GLU A 372 16.50 12.39 -16.27
C GLU A 372 17.13 11.97 -14.92
N LYS A 373 16.72 12.62 -13.83
CA LYS A 373 17.21 12.27 -12.49
C LYS A 373 16.80 10.86 -12.07
N LEU A 374 15.58 10.46 -12.34
CA LEU A 374 15.09 9.10 -12.06
C LEU A 374 15.86 8.05 -12.86
N LEU A 375 16.04 8.27 -14.16
CA LEU A 375 16.78 7.35 -15.02
C LEU A 375 18.23 7.18 -14.56
N GLU A 376 18.86 8.25 -14.12
CA GLU A 376 20.23 8.18 -13.58
C GLU A 376 20.33 7.47 -12.24
N MET A 377 19.35 7.67 -11.34
CA MET A 377 19.25 6.89 -10.10
C MET A 377 19.16 5.40 -10.41
N VAL A 378 18.34 5.07 -11.39
CA VAL A 378 18.15 3.72 -11.93
C VAL A 378 19.45 3.13 -12.44
N GLU A 379 20.17 3.85 -13.31
CA GLU A 379 21.45 3.40 -13.83
C GLU A 379 22.51 3.21 -12.73
N MET A 380 22.50 4.09 -11.72
CA MET A 380 23.39 3.94 -10.57
C MET A 380 23.04 2.72 -9.72
N GLU A 381 21.76 2.47 -9.45
CA GLU A 381 21.33 1.27 -8.69
C GLU A 381 21.64 -0.03 -9.46
N LEU A 382 21.47 -0.02 -10.78
CA LEU A 382 21.87 -1.16 -11.63
C LEU A 382 23.38 -1.38 -11.63
N LYS A 383 24.17 -0.32 -11.74
CA LYS A 383 25.62 -0.40 -11.64
C LYS A 383 26.08 -0.90 -10.27
N MET A 384 25.42 -0.48 -9.18
CA MET A 384 25.74 -0.95 -7.83
C MET A 384 25.40 -2.42 -7.65
N LYS A 385 24.26 -2.92 -8.16
CA LYS A 385 23.90 -4.35 -8.12
C LYS A 385 24.84 -5.23 -8.95
N ASN A 386 25.31 -4.72 -10.10
CA ASN A 386 26.26 -5.44 -10.95
C ASN A 386 27.71 -5.40 -10.41
N THR A 387 28.00 -4.52 -9.44
CA THR A 387 29.30 -4.41 -8.77
C THR A 387 29.32 -5.05 -7.38
N GLU A 388 28.22 -5.56 -6.86
CA GLU A 388 28.21 -6.44 -5.70
C GLU A 388 28.92 -7.79 -5.98
N GLU A 389 29.20 -8.12 -7.25
CA GLU A 389 30.14 -9.18 -7.63
C GLU A 389 31.60 -8.71 -7.73
N LYS A 390 31.88 -7.41 -7.63
CA LYS A 390 33.26 -6.86 -7.62
C LYS A 390 33.30 -5.62 -6.72
N ASP A 391 33.85 -5.80 -5.54
CA ASP A 391 34.47 -4.82 -4.63
C ASP A 391 34.40 -3.36 -5.12
N TYR A 392 33.36 -2.61 -4.70
CA TYR A 392 33.44 -1.15 -4.72
C TYR A 392 32.69 -0.51 -3.54
N GLY A 393 33.49 -0.16 -2.54
CA GLY A 393 33.38 1.14 -1.87
C GLY A 393 32.29 1.35 -0.82
N TYR A 394 31.59 0.34 -0.33
CA TYR A 394 30.92 0.40 0.98
C TYR A 394 31.91 0.21 2.13
N ASP A 395 33.12 -0.29 1.84
CA ASP A 395 34.18 -0.55 2.80
C ASP A 395 34.85 0.72 3.38
N ASN A 396 34.58 1.89 2.81
CA ASN A 396 35.12 3.16 3.33
C ASN A 396 34.16 3.92 4.25
N ILE A 397 32.97 3.39 4.54
CA ILE A 397 32.18 3.74 5.71
C ILE A 397 32.37 2.58 6.68
N PRO A 398 33.16 2.73 7.77
CA PRO A 398 33.58 1.61 8.58
C PRO A 398 32.49 0.72 9.17
N GLU A 399 31.22 1.02 8.97
CA GLU A 399 30.09 0.43 9.72
C GLU A 399 28.90 -0.02 8.88
N LEU A 400 28.99 -0.02 7.53
CA LEU A 400 27.91 -0.56 6.67
C LEU A 400 28.00 -2.07 6.42
N ARG A 401 28.69 -2.80 7.28
CA ARG A 401 28.68 -4.25 7.21
C ARG A 401 27.35 -4.81 7.72
N ARG A 402 26.58 -5.35 6.78
CA ARG A 402 25.39 -6.19 6.97
C ARG A 402 24.08 -5.47 7.26
N ILE A 403 23.45 -4.96 6.25
CA ILE A 403 22.00 -4.89 6.24
C ILE A 403 21.51 -6.22 5.65
N ASN A 404 21.13 -7.16 6.53
CA ASN A 404 20.34 -8.31 6.12
C ASN A 404 18.94 -7.79 5.78
N ILE A 405 18.62 -7.80 4.49
CA ILE A 405 17.24 -7.68 4.01
C ILE A 405 16.62 -9.07 4.17
N GLY A 406 16.04 -9.31 5.33
CA GLY A 406 15.15 -10.44 5.59
C GLY A 406 13.71 -10.03 5.28
#